data_9c7f576a12641d6e21190ea246a7bbcc
#
_entry.id   9c7f576a12641d6e21190ea246a7bbcc
#
_cell.length_a   1.000
_cell.length_b   1.000
_cell.length_c   1.000
_cell.angle_alpha   90.00
_cell.angle_beta   90.00
_cell.angle_gamma   90.00
#
_symmetry.space_group_name_H-M   'P 1'
#
loop_
_entity.id
_entity.type
_entity.pdbx_description
1 polymer ?
#
loop_
_entity_poly.entity_id
_entity_poly.type
_entity_poly.pdbx_seq_one_letter_code
_entity_poly.pdbx_strand_id
1 'polypeptide(L)'
;LADSLFATLEQRLGKLTPDVDGKPFQVTGFLMDARDRFERVHLLPPEQYPIRHGRNLGYQFWMNNQTADYYRRHLLLHEFVHCFLMCEYGMQDIPPLWYTEGIAEYFATHQLHTDVTKSAFGILPATTDGFEGWHRITEIQRHFNLNLSAKDDPVNFVPLQTVLHPPDARFQDDSQYAHAWALVWLINHHPELQPMFAPLATCRTRQQFEDALAGVPDSTWTQMDQLWPLYLDGLEEADGTTVRFPAIRILDPLASDRGVSLPAEFVLDATEQWISTGFKLTAGQEIRIECKGRYV
;
A
#
# COMPACT_ATOMS: atom_id res chain seq x y z
N LEU A 1 12.97 -17.96 -4.39
CA LEU A 1 12.04 -16.82 -4.37
C LEU A 1 12.54 -15.72 -3.41
N ALA A 2 12.87 -16.05 -2.16
CA ALA A 2 13.42 -15.10 -1.19
C ALA A 2 14.72 -14.44 -1.66
N ASP A 3 15.64 -15.20 -2.24
CA ASP A 3 16.91 -14.66 -2.79
C ASP A 3 16.66 -13.69 -3.97
N SER A 4 15.65 -13.99 -4.79
CA SER A 4 15.26 -13.09 -5.90
C SER A 4 14.62 -11.81 -5.38
N LEU A 5 13.80 -11.91 -4.33
CA LEU A 5 13.26 -10.74 -3.63
C LEU A 5 14.39 -9.93 -2.99
N PHE A 6 15.34 -10.57 -2.33
CA PHE A 6 16.49 -9.88 -1.72
C PHE A 6 17.22 -9.00 -2.72
N ALA A 7 17.53 -9.53 -3.91
CA ALA A 7 18.18 -8.75 -4.97
C ALA A 7 17.31 -7.54 -5.42
N THR A 8 15.99 -7.71 -5.45
CA THR A 8 15.04 -6.62 -5.76
C THR A 8 15.03 -5.56 -4.65
N LEU A 9 15.02 -5.98 -3.39
CA LEU A 9 15.07 -5.06 -2.24
C LEU A 9 16.37 -4.25 -2.23
N GLU A 10 17.53 -4.89 -2.44
CA GLU A 10 18.80 -4.17 -2.56
C GLU A 10 18.80 -3.15 -3.70
N GLN A 11 18.18 -3.49 -4.83
CA GLN A 11 18.08 -2.58 -5.97
C GLN A 11 17.15 -1.39 -5.68
N ARG A 12 16.06 -1.61 -5.00
CA ARG A 12 14.97 -0.63 -4.82
C ARG A 12 15.12 0.20 -3.54
N LEU A 13 15.54 -0.44 -2.47
CA LEU A 13 15.71 0.18 -1.14
C LEU A 13 17.18 0.47 -0.82
N GLY A 14 18.10 -0.09 -1.59
CA GLY A 14 19.54 0.06 -1.43
C GLY A 14 20.19 -1.15 -0.75
N LYS A 15 21.49 -1.26 -0.88
CA LYS A 15 22.26 -2.38 -0.32
C LYS A 15 22.30 -2.33 1.19
N LEU A 16 22.11 -3.49 1.80
CA LEU A 16 22.32 -3.65 3.23
C LEU A 16 23.76 -3.26 3.61
N THR A 17 23.88 -2.51 4.69
CA THR A 17 25.18 -2.31 5.33
C THR A 17 25.62 -3.66 5.88
N PRO A 18 26.85 -4.13 5.58
CA PRO A 18 27.35 -5.37 6.17
C PRO A 18 27.21 -5.33 7.69
N ASP A 19 26.76 -6.43 8.30
CA ASP A 19 26.72 -6.57 9.74
C ASP A 19 28.09 -6.23 10.35
N VAL A 20 28.07 -5.71 11.57
CA VAL A 20 29.29 -5.33 12.33
C VAL A 20 30.31 -6.49 12.37
N ASP A 21 29.82 -7.72 12.32
CA ASP A 21 30.63 -8.94 12.29
C ASP A 21 31.01 -9.41 10.88
N GLY A 22 30.62 -8.66 9.82
CA GLY A 22 30.87 -9.04 8.42
C GLY A 22 30.11 -10.29 7.96
N LYS A 23 29.07 -10.69 8.70
CA LYS A 23 28.24 -11.85 8.34
C LYS A 23 27.26 -11.48 7.22
N PRO A 24 27.00 -12.42 6.29
CA PRO A 24 25.98 -12.20 5.27
C PRO A 24 24.60 -12.14 5.93
N PHE A 25 23.71 -11.34 5.33
CA PHE A 25 22.31 -11.34 5.71
C PHE A 25 21.71 -12.75 5.57
N GLN A 26 21.16 -13.27 6.66
CA GLN A 26 20.55 -14.58 6.70
C GLN A 26 19.27 -14.55 7.49
N VAL A 27 18.20 -15.06 6.90
CA VAL A 27 16.88 -15.16 7.54
C VAL A 27 16.50 -16.63 7.75
N THR A 28 15.91 -16.91 8.89
CA THR A 28 15.33 -18.23 9.19
C THR A 28 13.80 -18.13 9.22
N GLY A 29 13.14 -18.78 8.26
CA GLY A 29 11.67 -18.85 8.20
C GLY A 29 11.14 -20.20 8.70
N PHE A 30 10.11 -20.16 9.53
CA PHE A 30 9.41 -21.33 10.06
C PHE A 30 8.01 -21.40 9.44
N LEU A 31 7.82 -22.33 8.49
CA LEU A 31 6.49 -22.65 7.96
C LEU A 31 5.83 -23.69 8.86
N MET A 32 4.78 -23.30 9.57
CA MET A 32 4.11 -24.14 10.54
C MET A 32 2.88 -24.82 9.91
N ASP A 33 3.02 -26.08 9.62
CA ASP A 33 1.91 -26.94 9.20
C ASP A 33 1.05 -27.39 10.39
N ALA A 34 1.72 -27.65 11.52
CA ALA A 34 1.09 -27.98 12.80
C ALA A 34 1.82 -27.26 13.95
N ARG A 35 1.17 -26.24 14.51
CA ARG A 35 1.73 -25.38 15.55
C ARG A 35 2.21 -26.16 16.79
N ASP A 36 1.47 -27.18 17.18
CA ASP A 36 1.79 -28.03 18.34
C ASP A 36 3.15 -28.74 18.23
N ARG A 37 3.61 -29.01 16.99
CA ARG A 37 4.95 -29.58 16.77
C ARG A 37 6.05 -28.60 17.15
N PHE A 38 5.87 -27.32 16.75
CA PHE A 38 6.83 -26.26 17.06
C PHE A 38 6.85 -25.93 18.56
N GLU A 39 5.68 -25.96 19.19
CA GLU A 39 5.55 -25.75 20.62
C GLU A 39 6.31 -26.83 21.42
N ARG A 40 6.12 -28.11 21.07
CA ARG A 40 6.80 -29.23 21.74
C ARG A 40 8.33 -29.20 21.67
N VAL A 41 8.88 -28.58 20.64
CA VAL A 41 10.34 -28.45 20.45
C VAL A 41 10.86 -27.04 20.76
N HIS A 42 10.02 -26.19 21.37
CA HIS A 42 10.36 -24.83 21.79
C HIS A 42 10.86 -23.94 20.66
N LEU A 43 10.30 -24.08 19.46
CA LEU A 43 10.62 -23.27 18.29
C LEU A 43 9.62 -22.12 18.03
N LEU A 44 8.62 -21.92 18.89
CA LEU A 44 7.74 -20.76 18.80
C LEU A 44 8.43 -19.51 19.36
N PRO A 45 8.08 -18.31 18.87
CA PRO A 45 8.55 -17.07 19.48
C PRO A 45 7.95 -16.93 20.90
N PRO A 46 8.51 -16.05 21.75
CA PRO A 46 7.93 -15.76 23.06
C PRO A 46 6.43 -15.41 22.99
N GLU A 47 5.64 -15.82 23.97
CA GLU A 47 4.17 -15.69 23.99
C GLU A 47 3.64 -14.27 23.78
N GLN A 48 4.41 -13.25 24.18
CA GLN A 48 4.08 -11.84 23.94
C GLN A 48 4.04 -11.47 22.46
N TYR A 49 4.51 -12.35 21.56
CA TYR A 49 4.51 -12.16 20.11
C TYR A 49 3.53 -13.15 19.45
N PRO A 50 2.21 -12.90 19.51
CA PRO A 50 1.24 -13.80 18.92
C PRO A 50 1.40 -13.89 17.40
N ILE A 51 1.25 -15.10 16.87
CA ILE A 51 1.25 -15.36 15.43
C ILE A 51 -0.20 -15.50 14.99
N ARG A 52 -0.71 -14.55 14.21
CA ARG A 52 -2.02 -14.66 13.57
C ARG A 52 -1.90 -15.40 12.24
N HIS A 53 -1.23 -14.83 11.28
CA HIS A 53 -0.89 -15.41 9.98
C HIS A 53 0.61 -15.64 9.88
N GLY A 54 1.37 -14.58 10.04
CA GLY A 54 2.81 -14.53 10.13
C GLY A 54 3.27 -13.64 11.29
N ARG A 55 4.53 -13.73 11.62
CA ARG A 55 5.20 -12.90 12.61
C ARG A 55 6.70 -12.95 12.43
N ASN A 56 7.32 -11.80 12.28
CA ASN A 56 8.78 -11.68 12.32
C ASN A 56 9.29 -11.24 13.70
N LEU A 57 10.51 -11.61 14.02
CA LEU A 57 11.28 -11.16 15.17
C LEU A 57 12.76 -11.13 14.79
N GLY A 58 13.30 -9.95 14.51
CA GLY A 58 14.65 -9.79 13.98
C GLY A 58 14.83 -10.50 12.63
N TYR A 59 15.75 -11.45 12.57
CA TYR A 59 16.06 -12.24 11.37
C TYR A 59 15.32 -13.57 11.28
N GLN A 60 14.28 -13.73 12.09
CA GLN A 60 13.45 -14.94 12.10
C GLN A 60 12.01 -14.54 11.84
N PHE A 61 11.29 -15.42 11.15
CA PHE A 61 9.85 -15.30 11.04
C PHE A 61 9.14 -16.65 11.15
N TRP A 62 7.92 -16.60 11.61
CA TRP A 62 7.02 -17.74 11.71
C TRP A 62 5.78 -17.43 10.90
N MET A 63 5.31 -18.39 10.14
CA MET A 63 4.06 -18.28 9.43
C MET A 63 3.24 -19.56 9.52
N ASN A 64 1.94 -19.42 9.70
CA ASN A 64 1.01 -20.53 9.60
C ASN A 64 0.86 -20.92 8.13
N ASN A 65 0.80 -22.21 7.83
CA ASN A 65 0.55 -22.69 6.49
C ASN A 65 -0.81 -22.16 5.98
N GLN A 66 -0.84 -21.70 4.74
CA GLN A 66 -2.02 -21.12 4.09
C GLN A 66 -2.53 -22.08 3.02
N THR A 67 -3.84 -22.07 2.80
CA THR A 67 -4.48 -22.95 1.79
C THR A 67 -4.26 -22.47 0.36
N ALA A 68 -4.28 -21.13 0.14
CA ALA A 68 -3.99 -20.54 -1.16
C ALA A 68 -2.48 -20.41 -1.36
N ASP A 69 -1.96 -20.95 -2.47
CA ASP A 69 -0.52 -20.95 -2.75
C ASP A 69 0.03 -19.54 -2.97
N TYR A 70 -0.73 -18.67 -3.63
CA TYR A 70 -0.34 -17.26 -3.78
C TYR A 70 -0.21 -16.59 -2.42
N TYR A 71 -1.21 -16.73 -1.53
CA TYR A 71 -1.18 -16.10 -0.21
C TYR A 71 -0.04 -16.66 0.65
N ARG A 72 0.25 -17.95 0.55
CA ARG A 72 1.40 -18.56 1.26
C ARG A 72 2.73 -17.93 0.83
N ARG A 73 2.93 -17.75 -0.47
CA ARG A 73 4.12 -17.06 -1.01
C ARG A 73 4.14 -15.59 -0.61
N HIS A 74 3.00 -14.91 -0.74
CA HIS A 74 2.83 -13.53 -0.34
C HIS A 74 3.23 -13.32 1.13
N LEU A 75 2.71 -14.14 2.04
CA LEU A 75 3.02 -14.05 3.47
C LEU A 75 4.51 -14.30 3.76
N LEU A 76 5.12 -15.29 3.08
CA LEU A 76 6.56 -15.54 3.18
C LEU A 76 7.36 -14.30 2.77
N LEU A 77 7.03 -13.70 1.63
CA LEU A 77 7.71 -12.53 1.10
C LEU A 77 7.51 -11.31 2.01
N HIS A 78 6.30 -11.13 2.55
CA HIS A 78 5.96 -10.07 3.50
C HIS A 78 6.83 -10.14 4.76
N GLU A 79 6.89 -11.30 5.41
CA GLU A 79 7.73 -11.48 6.61
C GLU A 79 9.23 -11.35 6.31
N PHE A 80 9.65 -11.75 5.11
CA PHE A 80 11.03 -11.57 4.66
C PHE A 80 11.37 -10.09 4.48
N VAL A 81 10.46 -9.26 3.93
CA VAL A 81 10.65 -7.81 3.83
C VAL A 81 10.82 -7.18 5.22
N HIS A 82 10.01 -7.60 6.21
CA HIS A 82 10.20 -7.13 7.58
C HIS A 82 11.58 -7.46 8.13
N CYS A 83 12.09 -8.66 7.88
CA CYS A 83 13.46 -9.01 8.28
C CYS A 83 14.51 -8.12 7.61
N PHE A 84 14.31 -7.78 6.33
CA PHE A 84 15.17 -6.86 5.59
C PHE A 84 15.14 -5.45 6.20
N LEU A 85 13.94 -4.90 6.44
CA LEU A 85 13.78 -3.57 7.03
C LEU A 85 14.36 -3.49 8.45
N MET A 86 14.21 -4.53 9.25
CA MET A 86 14.82 -4.60 10.58
C MET A 86 16.34 -4.60 10.54
N CYS A 87 16.93 -5.17 9.51
CA CYS A 87 18.38 -5.09 9.27
C CYS A 87 18.81 -3.67 8.93
N GLU A 88 18.02 -2.98 8.09
CA GLU A 88 18.31 -1.62 7.63
C GLU A 88 18.18 -0.58 8.76
N TYR A 89 17.03 -0.60 9.45
CA TYR A 89 16.66 0.43 10.43
C TYR A 89 17.02 0.07 11.88
N GLY A 90 17.28 -1.21 12.15
CA GLY A 90 17.31 -1.71 13.53
C GLY A 90 15.89 -1.81 14.13
N MET A 91 15.77 -2.53 15.25
CA MET A 91 14.47 -2.83 15.86
C MET A 91 13.76 -1.62 16.49
N GLN A 92 14.48 -0.55 16.80
CA GLN A 92 13.94 0.61 17.52
C GLN A 92 13.72 1.84 16.62
N ASP A 93 14.22 1.80 15.40
CA ASP A 93 14.26 2.95 14.49
C ASP A 93 13.41 2.74 13.22
N ILE A 94 12.44 1.82 13.31
CA ILE A 94 11.57 1.41 12.20
C ILE A 94 10.67 2.57 11.76
N PRO A 95 10.46 2.78 10.45
CA PRO A 95 9.50 3.76 9.91
C PRO A 95 8.08 3.59 10.44
N PRO A 96 7.19 4.56 10.24
CA PRO A 96 5.78 4.45 10.63
C PRO A 96 5.12 3.18 10.11
N LEU A 97 4.14 2.67 10.87
CA LEU A 97 3.47 1.39 10.63
C LEU A 97 2.89 1.27 9.21
N TRP A 98 2.26 2.34 8.71
CA TRP A 98 1.69 2.35 7.36
C TRP A 98 2.73 2.07 6.27
N TYR A 99 3.96 2.59 6.46
CA TYR A 99 5.03 2.35 5.49
C TYR A 99 5.66 0.98 5.67
N THR A 100 5.94 0.59 6.91
CA THR A 100 6.57 -0.70 7.22
C THR A 100 5.70 -1.87 6.73
N GLU A 101 4.40 -1.84 7.04
CA GLU A 101 3.46 -2.86 6.56
C GLU A 101 3.16 -2.71 5.07
N GLY A 102 2.95 -1.47 4.62
CA GLY A 102 2.63 -1.19 3.22
C GLY A 102 3.75 -1.59 2.26
N ILE A 103 5.03 -1.37 2.61
CA ILE A 103 6.17 -1.77 1.78
C ILE A 103 6.36 -3.30 1.80
N ALA A 104 6.06 -3.96 2.93
CA ALA A 104 6.09 -5.41 3.00
C ALA A 104 5.00 -6.02 2.11
N GLU A 105 3.78 -5.50 2.16
CA GLU A 105 2.68 -5.89 1.28
C GLU A 105 2.97 -5.60 -0.20
N TYR A 106 3.57 -4.44 -0.48
CA TYR A 106 3.93 -4.03 -1.83
C TYR A 106 4.91 -5.01 -2.47
N PHE A 107 6.03 -5.32 -1.82
CA PHE A 107 7.01 -6.26 -2.37
C PHE A 107 6.55 -7.72 -2.30
N ALA A 108 5.63 -8.06 -1.40
CA ALA A 108 4.99 -9.36 -1.37
C ALA A 108 4.02 -9.58 -2.54
N THR A 109 3.53 -8.51 -3.17
CA THR A 109 2.77 -8.60 -4.43
C THR A 109 3.72 -8.99 -5.54
N HIS A 110 3.49 -10.15 -6.17
CA HIS A 110 4.47 -10.74 -7.07
C HIS A 110 3.84 -11.44 -8.27
N GLN A 111 4.60 -11.48 -9.34
CA GLN A 111 4.34 -12.36 -10.48
C GLN A 111 5.35 -13.51 -10.46
N LEU A 112 4.85 -14.71 -10.22
CA LEU A 112 5.68 -15.92 -10.21
C LEU A 112 6.04 -16.31 -11.64
N HIS A 113 7.31 -16.66 -11.85
CA HIS A 113 7.79 -17.26 -13.10
C HIS A 113 8.18 -18.72 -12.85
N THR A 114 8.09 -19.59 -13.86
CA THR A 114 8.51 -21.00 -13.78
C THR A 114 9.98 -21.15 -13.36
N ASP A 115 10.83 -20.26 -13.86
CA ASP A 115 12.17 -20.01 -13.32
C ASP A 115 12.04 -18.95 -12.22
N VAL A 116 12.02 -19.36 -10.97
CA VAL A 116 11.78 -18.48 -9.81
C VAL A 116 12.76 -17.30 -9.73
N THR A 117 13.94 -17.41 -10.35
CA THR A 117 14.93 -16.32 -10.39
C THR A 117 14.48 -15.15 -11.27
N LYS A 118 13.47 -15.36 -12.11
CA LYS A 118 12.87 -14.35 -12.99
C LYS A 118 11.52 -13.84 -12.46
N SER A 119 11.12 -14.27 -11.27
CA SER A 119 9.93 -13.72 -10.63
C SER A 119 10.11 -12.23 -10.34
N ALA A 120 9.03 -11.48 -10.45
CA ALA A 120 9.04 -10.03 -10.25
C ALA A 120 8.20 -9.67 -9.03
N PHE A 121 8.61 -8.63 -8.31
CA PHE A 121 8.05 -8.20 -7.03
C PHE A 121 7.64 -6.73 -7.07
N GLY A 122 6.62 -6.35 -6.30
CA GLY A 122 6.02 -5.02 -6.38
C GLY A 122 5.28 -4.79 -7.69
N ILE A 123 4.79 -5.87 -8.30
CA ILE A 123 3.97 -5.85 -9.52
C ILE A 123 2.79 -6.80 -9.38
N LEU A 124 1.69 -6.46 -10.05
CA LEU A 124 0.53 -7.33 -10.12
C LEU A 124 0.76 -8.50 -11.11
N PRO A 125 0.21 -9.69 -10.86
CA PRO A 125 0.12 -10.74 -11.85
C PRO A 125 -0.54 -10.26 -13.14
N ALA A 126 -0.08 -10.78 -14.28
CA ALA A 126 -0.58 -10.37 -15.60
C ALA A 126 -2.05 -10.80 -15.86
N THR A 127 -2.54 -11.78 -15.09
CA THR A 127 -3.92 -12.28 -15.19
C THR A 127 -4.48 -12.52 -13.79
N THR A 128 -5.81 -12.45 -13.65
CA THR A 128 -6.52 -12.73 -12.40
C THR A 128 -6.19 -14.13 -11.85
N ASP A 129 -6.00 -15.13 -12.70
CA ASP A 129 -5.62 -16.48 -12.30
C ASP A 129 -4.26 -16.52 -11.57
N GLY A 130 -3.38 -15.55 -11.85
CA GLY A 130 -2.08 -15.45 -11.20
C GLY A 130 -2.15 -15.16 -9.70
N PHE A 131 -3.29 -14.70 -9.21
CA PHE A 131 -3.56 -14.50 -7.77
C PHE A 131 -4.10 -15.74 -7.05
N GLU A 132 -4.45 -16.79 -7.78
CA GLU A 132 -4.99 -18.01 -7.19
C GLU A 132 -6.14 -17.75 -6.20
N GLY A 133 -6.99 -16.75 -6.52
CA GLY A 133 -8.17 -16.39 -5.75
C GLY A 133 -7.94 -15.48 -4.54
N TRP A 134 -6.74 -14.93 -4.34
CA TRP A 134 -6.47 -14.01 -3.24
C TRP A 134 -5.60 -12.82 -3.67
N HIS A 135 -6.01 -11.58 -3.36
CA HIS A 135 -5.22 -10.36 -3.52
C HIS A 135 -5.74 -9.22 -2.63
N ARG A 136 -4.91 -8.20 -2.37
CA ARG A 136 -5.26 -7.06 -1.50
C ARG A 136 -6.39 -6.18 -2.03
N ILE A 137 -6.55 -6.09 -3.34
CA ILE A 137 -7.68 -5.38 -3.96
C ILE A 137 -9.01 -6.00 -3.51
N THR A 138 -9.11 -7.33 -3.45
CA THR A 138 -10.32 -8.01 -2.93
C THR A 138 -10.64 -7.61 -1.49
N GLU A 139 -9.64 -7.39 -0.65
CA GLU A 139 -9.87 -6.96 0.74
C GLU A 139 -10.43 -5.52 0.79
N ILE A 140 -9.96 -4.64 -0.09
CA ILE A 140 -10.54 -3.29 -0.25
C ILE A 140 -11.97 -3.39 -0.73
N GLN A 141 -12.24 -4.18 -1.77
CA GLN A 141 -13.57 -4.42 -2.32
C GLN A 141 -14.55 -4.97 -1.28
N ARG A 142 -14.11 -5.91 -0.45
CA ARG A 142 -14.92 -6.44 0.65
C ARG A 142 -15.25 -5.38 1.70
N HIS A 143 -14.30 -4.52 2.03
CA HIS A 143 -14.52 -3.43 2.97
C HIS A 143 -15.60 -2.48 2.46
N PHE A 144 -15.54 -2.07 1.20
CA PHE A 144 -16.58 -1.25 0.55
C PHE A 144 -17.94 -1.95 0.57
N ASN A 145 -18.02 -3.20 0.13
CA ASN A 145 -19.27 -3.95 0.06
C ASN A 145 -19.94 -4.15 1.44
N LEU A 146 -19.15 -4.35 2.49
CA LEU A 146 -19.67 -4.44 3.86
C LEU A 146 -20.28 -3.12 4.33
N ASN A 147 -19.70 -2.00 3.95
CA ASN A 147 -20.15 -0.67 4.33
C ASN A 147 -21.36 -0.18 3.51
N LEU A 148 -21.48 -0.57 2.23
CA LEU A 148 -22.64 -0.27 1.39
C LEU A 148 -23.96 -0.84 1.97
N SER A 149 -23.88 -1.83 2.84
CA SER A 149 -25.05 -2.37 3.56
C SER A 149 -25.49 -1.51 4.75
N ALA A 150 -24.68 -0.57 5.23
CA ALA A 150 -25.03 0.40 6.26
C ALA A 150 -25.70 1.62 5.61
N LYS A 151 -27.04 1.66 5.66
CA LYS A 151 -27.90 2.60 4.92
C LYS A 151 -27.72 4.10 5.25
N ASP A 152 -26.91 4.47 6.24
CA ASP A 152 -26.91 5.81 6.82
C ASP A 152 -25.56 6.56 6.72
N ASP A 153 -24.52 5.97 6.11
CA ASP A 153 -23.22 6.64 5.98
C ASP A 153 -22.79 6.74 4.50
N PRO A 154 -22.84 7.94 3.91
CA PRO A 154 -22.55 8.13 2.47
C PRO A 154 -21.06 8.07 2.12
N VAL A 155 -20.16 7.86 3.09
CA VAL A 155 -18.70 7.89 2.86
C VAL A 155 -18.07 6.61 3.38
N ASN A 156 -17.96 5.62 2.50
CA ASN A 156 -17.51 4.27 2.84
C ASN A 156 -16.03 4.01 2.53
N PHE A 157 -15.16 5.01 2.59
CA PHE A 157 -13.73 4.79 2.42
C PHE A 157 -12.97 5.09 3.72
N VAL A 158 -11.84 4.42 3.91
CA VAL A 158 -10.92 4.73 5.01
C VAL A 158 -10.15 6.02 4.64
N PRO A 159 -10.29 7.11 5.42
CA PRO A 159 -9.58 8.35 5.14
C PRO A 159 -8.06 8.16 5.09
N LEU A 160 -7.37 8.88 4.21
CA LEU A 160 -5.90 8.83 4.11
C LEU A 160 -5.23 9.05 5.47
N GLN A 161 -5.73 10.01 6.26
CA GLN A 161 -5.19 10.32 7.59
C GLN A 161 -5.30 9.14 8.57
N THR A 162 -6.34 8.30 8.44
CA THR A 162 -6.46 7.08 9.26
C THR A 162 -5.42 6.03 8.86
N VAL A 163 -5.06 5.96 7.58
CA VAL A 163 -4.00 5.07 7.10
C VAL A 163 -2.62 5.55 7.57
N LEU A 164 -2.36 6.85 7.47
CA LEU A 164 -1.10 7.47 7.89
C LEU A 164 -0.90 7.44 9.41
N HIS A 165 -1.99 7.54 10.18
CA HIS A 165 -2.00 7.60 11.64
C HIS A 165 -2.96 6.55 12.22
N PRO A 166 -2.63 5.24 12.08
CA PRO A 166 -3.47 4.19 12.63
C PRO A 166 -3.60 4.36 14.15
N PRO A 167 -4.79 4.11 14.72
CA PRO A 167 -5.03 4.31 16.15
C PRO A 167 -4.23 3.35 17.04
N ASP A 168 -3.88 2.20 16.50
CA ASP A 168 -3.16 1.14 17.21
C ASP A 168 -1.71 1.04 16.75
N ALA A 169 -0.85 0.55 17.65
CA ALA A 169 0.56 0.28 17.36
C ALA A 169 0.76 -0.95 16.42
N ARG A 170 -0.31 -1.62 16.03
CA ARG A 170 -0.34 -2.77 15.11
C ARG A 170 -1.66 -2.78 14.38
N PHE A 171 -1.65 -3.26 13.16
CA PHE A 171 -2.89 -3.51 12.42
C PHE A 171 -3.70 -4.65 13.06
N GLN A 172 -5.02 -4.44 13.14
CA GLN A 172 -5.95 -5.35 13.80
C GLN A 172 -6.69 -6.24 12.80
N ASP A 173 -6.82 -5.80 11.56
CA ASP A 173 -7.57 -6.48 10.50
C ASP A 173 -6.90 -6.39 9.12
N ASP A 174 -7.36 -7.21 8.19
CA ASP A 174 -6.82 -7.33 6.85
C ASP A 174 -7.05 -6.06 5.99
N SER A 175 -8.09 -5.29 6.31
CA SER A 175 -8.38 -4.01 5.63
C SER A 175 -7.27 -2.98 5.85
N GLN A 176 -6.71 -2.90 7.07
CA GLN A 176 -5.62 -1.97 7.36
C GLN A 176 -4.36 -2.30 6.54
N TYR A 177 -4.02 -3.58 6.39
CA TYR A 177 -2.94 -4.03 5.51
C TYR A 177 -3.21 -3.67 4.05
N ALA A 178 -4.45 -3.89 3.59
CA ALA A 178 -4.83 -3.58 2.22
C ALA A 178 -4.74 -2.07 1.91
N HIS A 179 -5.17 -1.20 2.84
CA HIS A 179 -5.06 0.24 2.67
C HIS A 179 -3.61 0.72 2.75
N ALA A 180 -2.77 0.15 3.60
CA ALA A 180 -1.33 0.44 3.63
C ALA A 180 -0.65 0.00 2.33
N TRP A 181 -0.99 -1.17 1.80
CA TRP A 181 -0.58 -1.62 0.46
C TRP A 181 -1.00 -0.61 -0.61
N ALA A 182 -2.28 -0.21 -0.62
CA ALA A 182 -2.82 0.72 -1.59
C ALA A 182 -2.09 2.07 -1.57
N LEU A 183 -1.77 2.59 -0.38
CA LEU A 183 -1.03 3.84 -0.23
C LEU A 183 0.39 3.71 -0.77
N VAL A 184 1.11 2.64 -0.42
CA VAL A 184 2.47 2.41 -0.94
C VAL A 184 2.43 2.16 -2.45
N TRP A 185 1.40 1.47 -2.96
CA TRP A 185 1.22 1.32 -4.40
C TRP A 185 1.02 2.67 -5.10
N LEU A 186 0.14 3.51 -4.56
CA LEU A 186 -0.13 4.85 -5.09
C LEU A 186 1.14 5.70 -5.19
N ILE A 187 1.90 5.83 -4.10
CA ILE A 187 3.11 6.67 -4.07
C ILE A 187 4.27 6.13 -4.92
N ASN A 188 4.28 4.83 -5.24
CA ASN A 188 5.31 4.23 -6.08
C ASN A 188 4.97 4.23 -7.58
N HIS A 189 3.70 4.36 -7.94
CA HIS A 189 3.26 4.21 -9.32
C HIS A 189 2.59 5.45 -9.91
N HIS A 190 2.03 6.35 -9.09
CA HIS A 190 1.44 7.59 -9.60
C HIS A 190 2.53 8.52 -10.13
N PRO A 191 2.47 8.97 -11.42
CA PRO A 191 3.56 9.69 -12.06
C PRO A 191 3.98 10.99 -11.34
N GLU A 192 3.03 11.70 -10.73
CA GLU A 192 3.30 12.95 -10.02
C GLU A 192 3.74 12.73 -8.57
N LEU A 193 3.29 11.65 -7.93
CA LEU A 193 3.63 11.37 -6.53
C LEU A 193 4.97 10.63 -6.41
N GLN A 194 5.24 9.70 -7.30
CA GLN A 194 6.44 8.87 -7.24
C GLN A 194 7.74 9.68 -7.05
N PRO A 195 7.99 10.78 -7.76
CA PRO A 195 9.20 11.57 -7.55
C PRO A 195 9.28 12.21 -6.15
N MET A 196 8.13 12.57 -5.55
CA MET A 196 8.06 13.22 -4.25
C MET A 196 8.36 12.23 -3.12
N PHE A 197 7.93 10.97 -3.26
CA PHE A 197 8.08 9.93 -2.25
C PHE A 197 9.28 8.99 -2.48
N ALA A 198 9.94 9.07 -3.64
CA ALA A 198 11.12 8.26 -3.95
C ALA A 198 12.24 8.33 -2.87
N PRO A 199 12.51 9.47 -2.20
CA PRO A 199 13.52 9.55 -1.15
C PRO A 199 13.26 8.60 0.03
N LEU A 200 12.00 8.24 0.33
CA LEU A 200 11.67 7.35 1.45
C LEU A 200 12.32 5.98 1.30
N ALA A 201 12.46 5.50 0.06
CA ALA A 201 13.04 4.19 -0.23
C ALA A 201 14.52 4.06 0.18
N THR A 202 15.24 5.17 0.31
CA THR A 202 16.66 5.18 0.62
C THR A 202 17.00 5.67 2.03
N CYS A 203 15.99 5.97 2.86
CA CYS A 203 16.19 6.29 4.27
C CYS A 203 16.74 5.08 5.04
N ARG A 204 17.58 5.34 6.04
CA ARG A 204 18.21 4.31 6.89
C ARG A 204 17.89 4.48 8.36
N THR A 205 17.31 5.60 8.72
CA THR A 205 16.87 5.89 10.08
C THR A 205 15.47 6.47 10.04
N ARG A 206 14.74 6.32 11.14
CA ARG A 206 13.42 6.95 11.31
C ARG A 206 13.49 8.46 11.14
N GLN A 207 14.54 9.11 11.64
CA GLN A 207 14.71 10.55 11.50
C GLN A 207 14.84 10.96 10.01
N GLN A 208 15.67 10.23 9.22
CA GLN A 208 15.77 10.50 7.79
C GLN A 208 14.43 10.32 7.07
N PHE A 209 13.64 9.32 7.48
CA PHE A 209 12.32 9.07 6.94
C PHE A 209 11.35 10.21 7.28
N GLU A 210 11.33 10.67 8.53
CA GLU A 210 10.50 11.78 8.98
C GLU A 210 10.92 13.10 8.30
N ASP A 211 12.21 13.35 8.14
CA ASP A 211 12.73 14.51 7.41
C ASP A 211 12.35 14.49 5.93
N ALA A 212 12.40 13.32 5.30
CA ALA A 212 11.98 13.15 3.90
C ALA A 212 10.46 13.36 3.73
N LEU A 213 9.63 12.87 4.68
CA LEU A 213 8.20 13.15 4.69
C LEU A 213 7.89 14.63 4.91
N ALA A 214 8.60 15.29 5.83
CA ALA A 214 8.46 16.73 6.08
C ALA A 214 8.89 17.57 4.86
N GLY A 215 9.72 17.02 3.99
CA GLY A 215 10.09 17.64 2.71
C GLY A 215 9.02 17.55 1.62
N VAL A 216 7.97 16.72 1.79
CA VAL A 216 6.85 16.64 0.85
C VAL A 216 5.96 17.87 0.98
N PRO A 217 5.71 18.64 -0.10
CA PRO A 217 4.92 19.86 -0.04
C PRO A 217 3.49 19.64 0.49
N ASP A 218 2.95 20.59 1.24
CA ASP A 218 1.56 20.56 1.72
C ASP A 218 0.55 20.44 0.58
N SER A 219 0.85 21.04 -0.58
CA SER A 219 0.03 20.90 -1.79
C SER A 219 -0.06 19.45 -2.27
N THR A 220 1.01 18.67 -2.13
CA THR A 220 1.03 17.24 -2.48
C THR A 220 0.13 16.45 -1.53
N TRP A 221 0.18 16.73 -0.23
CA TRP A 221 -0.71 16.09 0.74
C TRP A 221 -2.17 16.43 0.49
N THR A 222 -2.47 17.69 0.19
CA THR A 222 -3.83 18.12 -0.21
C THR A 222 -4.30 17.39 -1.47
N GLN A 223 -3.42 17.23 -2.45
CA GLN A 223 -3.71 16.49 -3.67
C GLN A 223 -3.97 15.00 -3.36
N MET A 224 -3.17 14.39 -2.50
CA MET A 224 -3.36 13.00 -2.10
C MET A 224 -4.69 12.79 -1.36
N ASP A 225 -5.10 13.70 -0.47
CA ASP A 225 -6.39 13.62 0.22
C ASP A 225 -7.57 13.65 -0.78
N GLN A 226 -7.45 14.42 -1.86
CA GLN A 226 -8.46 14.48 -2.92
C GLN A 226 -8.44 13.25 -3.82
N LEU A 227 -7.25 12.75 -4.14
CA LEU A 227 -7.02 11.59 -5.00
C LEU A 227 -7.44 10.29 -4.32
N TRP A 228 -7.21 10.17 -3.03
CA TRP A 228 -7.33 8.94 -2.28
C TRP A 228 -8.68 8.23 -2.41
N PRO A 229 -9.84 8.89 -2.17
CA PRO A 229 -11.13 8.23 -2.35
C PRO A 229 -11.41 7.80 -3.79
N LEU A 230 -10.98 8.60 -4.78
CA LEU A 230 -11.16 8.26 -6.20
C LEU A 230 -10.29 7.08 -6.63
N TYR A 231 -9.09 7.01 -6.07
CA TYR A 231 -8.18 5.90 -6.28
C TYR A 231 -8.73 4.60 -5.69
N LEU A 232 -9.27 4.64 -4.46
CA LEU A 232 -9.88 3.48 -3.82
C LEU A 232 -11.14 3.01 -4.57
N ASP A 233 -11.97 3.94 -5.05
CA ASP A 233 -13.14 3.66 -5.89
C ASP A 233 -12.72 2.94 -7.18
N GLY A 234 -11.65 3.42 -7.85
CA GLY A 234 -11.07 2.76 -9.00
C GLY A 234 -10.50 1.36 -8.72
N LEU A 235 -10.05 1.10 -7.48
CA LEU A 235 -9.64 -0.25 -7.05
C LEU A 235 -10.83 -1.17 -6.82
N GLU A 236 -12.00 -0.64 -6.40
CA GLU A 236 -13.22 -1.44 -6.26
C GLU A 236 -13.67 -2.03 -7.59
N GLU A 237 -13.53 -1.27 -8.68
CA GLU A 237 -13.92 -1.72 -10.03
C GLU A 237 -12.84 -2.56 -10.74
N ALA A 238 -11.62 -2.62 -10.18
CA ALA A 238 -10.51 -3.31 -10.82
C ALA A 238 -10.67 -4.84 -10.81
N ASP A 239 -10.22 -5.49 -11.88
CA ASP A 239 -10.15 -6.95 -11.97
C ASP A 239 -8.98 -7.56 -11.18
N GLY A 240 -8.19 -6.72 -10.52
CA GLY A 240 -7.01 -7.09 -9.72
C GLY A 240 -5.70 -7.15 -10.51
N THR A 241 -5.72 -7.04 -11.84
CA THR A 241 -4.49 -7.11 -12.66
C THR A 241 -3.98 -5.73 -13.09
N THR A 242 -4.84 -4.72 -13.04
CA THR A 242 -4.51 -3.37 -13.46
C THR A 242 -5.04 -2.37 -12.43
N VAL A 243 -4.16 -1.49 -11.95
CA VAL A 243 -4.53 -0.33 -11.14
C VAL A 243 -4.56 0.90 -12.05
N ARG A 244 -5.71 1.54 -12.12
CA ARG A 244 -5.86 2.81 -12.82
C ARG A 244 -5.76 3.94 -11.81
N PHE A 245 -4.93 4.93 -12.13
CA PHE A 245 -4.88 6.15 -11.34
C PHE A 245 -5.84 7.16 -11.96
N PRO A 246 -6.79 7.72 -11.19
CA PRO A 246 -7.61 8.79 -11.71
C PRO A 246 -6.70 9.97 -12.09
N ALA A 247 -6.84 10.46 -13.31
CA ALA A 247 -6.17 11.67 -13.74
C ALA A 247 -6.73 12.85 -12.95
N ILE A 248 -5.94 13.42 -12.05
CA ILE A 248 -6.30 14.69 -11.43
C ILE A 248 -5.75 15.80 -12.29
N ARG A 249 -6.58 16.36 -13.13
CA ARG A 249 -6.40 17.75 -13.56
C ARG A 249 -6.87 18.63 -12.40
N ILE A 250 -5.95 19.09 -11.56
CA ILE A 250 -6.21 20.28 -10.76
C ILE A 250 -6.29 21.39 -11.82
N LEU A 251 -7.51 21.70 -12.23
CA LEU A 251 -7.73 22.98 -12.90
C LEU A 251 -7.24 24.00 -11.89
N ASP A 252 -6.27 24.84 -12.28
CA ASP A 252 -5.78 25.93 -11.43
C ASP A 252 -6.97 26.49 -10.68
N PRO A 253 -6.97 26.52 -9.34
CA PRO A 253 -8.08 27.04 -8.60
C PRO A 253 -8.24 28.45 -9.15
N LEU A 254 -9.27 28.66 -9.98
CA LEU A 254 -9.66 29.99 -10.41
C LEU A 254 -9.73 30.76 -9.11
N ALA A 255 -8.71 31.58 -8.89
CA ALA A 255 -8.28 32.14 -7.61
C ALA A 255 -9.49 32.34 -6.69
N SER A 256 -9.63 31.47 -5.69
CA SER A 256 -10.84 31.33 -4.84
C SER A 256 -11.16 32.60 -4.06
N ASP A 257 -10.26 33.59 -4.06
CA ASP A 257 -10.42 34.89 -3.43
C ASP A 257 -11.03 35.96 -4.35
N ARG A 258 -11.21 35.67 -5.63
CA ARG A 258 -11.98 36.58 -6.50
C ARG A 258 -13.29 35.88 -6.76
N GLY A 259 -14.36 36.34 -6.12
CA GLY A 259 -15.72 35.83 -6.30
C GLY A 259 -15.97 35.45 -7.76
N VAL A 260 -15.76 34.19 -8.09
CA VAL A 260 -15.90 33.70 -9.47
C VAL A 260 -17.38 33.62 -9.75
N SER A 261 -17.82 34.45 -10.65
CA SER A 261 -19.16 34.36 -11.20
C SER A 261 -19.23 33.08 -12.04
N LEU A 262 -20.01 32.10 -11.62
CA LEU A 262 -20.41 30.99 -12.46
C LEU A 262 -21.29 31.56 -13.63
N PRO A 263 -21.19 31.04 -14.84
CA PRO A 263 -20.80 29.66 -15.18
C PRO A 263 -19.32 29.51 -15.59
N ALA A 264 -18.67 28.41 -15.15
CA ALA A 264 -17.41 27.96 -15.69
C ALA A 264 -17.67 26.80 -16.67
N GLU A 265 -17.05 26.84 -17.84
CA GLU A 265 -17.12 25.75 -18.81
C GLU A 265 -15.85 24.90 -18.70
N PHE A 266 -16.05 23.59 -18.61
CA PHE A 266 -14.96 22.60 -18.59
C PHE A 266 -15.12 21.65 -19.77
N VAL A 267 -14.00 21.32 -20.42
CA VAL A 267 -13.96 20.26 -21.41
C VAL A 267 -13.62 18.96 -20.68
N LEU A 268 -14.57 18.04 -20.69
CA LEU A 268 -14.37 16.70 -20.12
C LEU A 268 -13.91 15.78 -21.26
N ASP A 269 -12.76 15.10 -21.04
CA ASP A 269 -12.38 13.99 -21.89
C ASP A 269 -13.08 12.73 -21.37
N ALA A 270 -13.81 12.04 -22.23
CA ALA A 270 -14.54 10.82 -21.88
C ALA A 270 -13.63 9.64 -21.46
N THR A 271 -12.32 9.76 -21.69
CA THR A 271 -11.32 8.81 -21.23
C THR A 271 -10.85 9.06 -19.80
N GLU A 272 -11.16 10.23 -19.23
CA GLU A 272 -10.84 10.59 -17.85
C GLU A 272 -12.03 10.24 -16.95
N GLN A 273 -11.84 9.39 -15.97
CA GLN A 273 -12.92 8.98 -15.03
C GLN A 273 -13.35 10.15 -14.13
N TRP A 274 -12.39 10.96 -13.68
CA TRP A 274 -12.63 12.06 -12.75
C TRP A 274 -11.77 13.28 -13.09
N ILE A 275 -12.40 14.44 -13.05
CA ILE A 275 -11.72 15.73 -13.22
C ILE A 275 -12.08 16.63 -12.05
N SER A 276 -11.06 17.09 -11.30
CA SER A 276 -11.29 18.08 -10.24
C SER A 276 -11.65 19.44 -10.87
N THR A 277 -12.79 20.00 -10.48
CA THR A 277 -13.19 21.34 -10.88
C THR A 277 -12.47 22.44 -10.09
N GLY A 278 -11.73 22.09 -9.05
CA GLY A 278 -11.10 23.05 -8.13
C GLY A 278 -12.10 23.80 -7.23
N PHE A 279 -13.42 23.53 -7.33
CA PHE A 279 -14.42 24.19 -6.50
C PHE A 279 -14.54 23.47 -5.16
N LYS A 280 -14.47 24.24 -4.07
CA LYS A 280 -14.82 23.77 -2.74
C LYS A 280 -16.27 24.17 -2.44
N LEU A 281 -17.11 23.18 -2.23
CA LEU A 281 -18.50 23.39 -1.85
C LEU A 281 -18.61 23.47 -0.32
N THR A 282 -19.43 24.38 0.16
CA THR A 282 -19.82 24.46 1.57
C THR A 282 -21.20 23.84 1.75
N ALA A 283 -21.47 23.29 2.92
CA ALA A 283 -22.78 22.69 3.23
C ALA A 283 -23.92 23.70 2.96
N GLY A 284 -24.94 23.27 2.20
CA GLY A 284 -26.09 24.08 1.82
C GLY A 284 -25.91 24.86 0.50
N GLN A 285 -24.77 24.81 -0.17
CA GLN A 285 -24.64 25.35 -1.53
C GLN A 285 -25.27 24.42 -2.56
N GLU A 286 -26.11 24.99 -3.43
CA GLU A 286 -26.65 24.29 -4.59
C GLU A 286 -25.77 24.54 -5.80
N ILE A 287 -25.44 23.48 -6.52
CA ILE A 287 -24.77 23.56 -7.82
C ILE A 287 -25.67 22.98 -8.89
N ARG A 288 -25.62 23.59 -10.07
CA ARG A 288 -26.26 23.06 -11.26
C ARG A 288 -25.15 22.68 -12.25
N ILE A 289 -25.13 21.41 -12.66
CA ILE A 289 -24.20 20.90 -13.66
C ILE A 289 -24.99 20.65 -14.94
N GLU A 290 -24.56 21.29 -16.04
CA GLU A 290 -25.11 21.03 -17.37
C GLU A 290 -24.03 20.41 -18.24
N CYS A 291 -24.26 19.17 -18.71
CA CYS A 291 -23.35 18.49 -19.61
C CYS A 291 -23.85 18.59 -21.05
N LYS A 292 -22.96 19.00 -21.96
CA LYS A 292 -23.22 19.01 -23.42
C LYS A 292 -22.08 18.23 -24.08
N GLY A 293 -22.40 17.20 -24.85
CA GLY A 293 -21.37 16.42 -25.53
C GLY A 293 -21.95 15.37 -26.46
N ARG A 294 -21.08 14.76 -27.23
CA ARG A 294 -21.39 13.58 -28.06
C ARG A 294 -20.57 12.42 -27.51
N TYR A 295 -21.25 11.31 -27.23
CA TYR A 295 -20.60 10.02 -27.07
C TYR A 295 -20.33 9.45 -28.47
N VAL A 296 -19.12 9.00 -28.71
CA VAL A 296 -18.73 8.29 -29.92
C VAL A 296 -18.49 6.84 -29.57
#